data_929f0da47af3df8800f8943370a05ce9
#
_entry.id   929f0da47af3df8800f8943370a05ce9
#
_cell.length_a   1.000
_cell.length_b   1.000
_cell.length_c   1.000
_cell.angle_alpha   90.00
_cell.angle_beta   90.00
_cell.angle_gamma   90.00
#
_symmetry.space_group_name_H-M   'P 1'
#
loop_
_entity.id
_entity.type
_entity.pdbx_description
1 polymer ?
#
loop_
_entity_poly.entity_id
_entity_poly.type
_entity_poly.pdbx_seq_one_letter_code
_entity_poly.pdbx_strand_id
1 'polypeptide(L)'
;QNTFRSTSGFDGAYWAVDNNEFLERSQRFFGNTYLKYSTKFNTDNHKLDVKYQLGVDSYTTNYTDSWGYGHANGYGEIDHYGYSITELNSLLTAAYTWNINEDWLFDALVGNELVENQRKFYESYGANYNFPGWNHIDNATTMVASESLRRKRTVGNFASISLSYANMVYFNATVRNDIVSNMPRNNRSFTYPSVSLGWIFTERSEER
;
A
#
# COMPACT_ATOMS: atom_id res chain seq x y z
N GLN A 1 -17.91 33.23 -29.15
CA GLN A 1 -17.19 32.75 -30.32
C GLN A 1 -15.71 32.60 -29.96
N ASN A 2 -15.12 31.43 -30.24
CA ASN A 2 -13.70 31.17 -29.96
C ASN A 2 -12.83 31.98 -30.93
N THR A 3 -11.95 32.80 -30.41
CA THR A 3 -10.97 33.55 -31.20
C THR A 3 -9.63 32.83 -31.08
N PHE A 4 -9.32 32.01 -32.07
CA PHE A 4 -8.05 31.29 -32.13
C PHE A 4 -6.85 32.24 -32.18
N ARG A 5 -5.79 31.87 -31.53
CA ARG A 5 -4.53 32.60 -31.49
C ARG A 5 -3.80 32.40 -32.82
N SER A 6 -4.09 33.28 -33.82
CA SER A 6 -3.47 33.29 -35.16
C SER A 6 -3.43 31.90 -35.87
N THR A 7 -2.35 31.53 -36.51
CA THR A 7 -2.20 30.32 -37.33
C THR A 7 -1.88 29.00 -36.55
N SER A 8 -1.87 29.03 -35.24
CA SER A 8 -1.31 27.91 -34.45
C SER A 8 -2.34 26.91 -33.87
N GLY A 9 -3.62 27.11 -34.11
CA GLY A 9 -4.66 26.16 -33.67
C GLY A 9 -4.83 26.05 -32.14
N PHE A 10 -4.52 27.13 -31.42
CA PHE A 10 -4.77 27.22 -29.97
C PHE A 10 -6.06 28.03 -29.70
N ASP A 11 -6.77 27.61 -28.65
CA ASP A 11 -7.93 28.33 -28.16
C ASP A 11 -7.60 29.72 -27.62
N GLY A 12 -8.55 30.66 -27.72
CA GLY A 12 -8.45 31.93 -27.01
C GLY A 12 -8.45 31.71 -25.50
N ALA A 13 -7.55 32.37 -24.76
CA ALA A 13 -7.37 32.14 -23.33
C ALA A 13 -8.67 32.30 -22.50
N TYR A 14 -9.45 33.35 -22.78
CA TYR A 14 -10.72 33.58 -22.09
C TYR A 14 -11.78 32.53 -22.45
N TRP A 15 -11.83 32.14 -23.72
CA TRP A 15 -12.75 31.10 -24.16
C TRP A 15 -12.41 29.74 -23.49
N ALA A 16 -11.12 29.41 -23.41
CA ALA A 16 -10.67 28.15 -22.79
C ALA A 16 -11.04 28.07 -21.30
N VAL A 17 -10.90 29.17 -20.57
CA VAL A 17 -11.29 29.24 -19.15
C VAL A 17 -12.80 29.05 -18.95
N ASP A 18 -13.61 29.57 -19.88
CA ASP A 18 -15.07 29.50 -19.79
C ASP A 18 -15.66 28.18 -20.28
N ASN A 19 -14.94 27.42 -21.11
CA ASN A 19 -15.49 26.24 -21.81
C ASN A 19 -14.77 24.93 -21.53
N ASN A 20 -13.56 24.99 -20.98
CA ASN A 20 -12.81 23.78 -20.60
C ASN A 20 -12.84 23.59 -19.09
N GLU A 21 -12.91 22.37 -18.66
CA GLU A 21 -12.87 22.00 -17.24
C GLU A 21 -11.82 20.93 -17.00
N PHE A 22 -10.94 21.14 -16.00
CA PHE A 22 -9.94 20.20 -15.55
C PHE A 22 -10.12 20.02 -14.05
N LEU A 23 -10.65 18.87 -13.66
CA LEU A 23 -11.04 18.61 -12.28
C LEU A 23 -10.34 17.38 -11.77
N GLU A 24 -9.73 17.48 -10.59
CA GLU A 24 -9.22 16.37 -9.83
C GLU A 24 -9.97 16.27 -8.50
N ARG A 25 -10.41 15.06 -8.16
CA ARG A 25 -11.04 14.76 -6.87
C ARG A 25 -10.39 13.52 -6.26
N SER A 26 -9.79 13.69 -5.09
CA SER A 26 -9.19 12.60 -4.33
C SER A 26 -9.94 12.35 -3.03
N GLN A 27 -10.16 11.08 -2.72
CA GLN A 27 -10.74 10.62 -1.47
C GLN A 27 -9.86 9.52 -0.88
N ARG A 28 -9.56 9.59 0.40
CA ARG A 28 -8.75 8.58 1.10
C ARG A 28 -9.38 8.20 2.42
N PHE A 29 -9.40 6.90 2.67
CA PHE A 29 -9.71 6.32 3.96
C PHE A 29 -8.55 5.44 4.40
N PHE A 30 -8.04 5.65 5.60
CA PHE A 30 -7.01 4.80 6.17
C PHE A 30 -7.20 4.62 7.66
N GLY A 31 -6.72 3.49 8.16
CA GLY A 31 -6.78 3.20 9.57
C GLY A 31 -6.18 1.85 9.89
N ASN A 32 -5.95 1.63 11.17
CA ASN A 32 -5.56 0.32 11.68
C ASN A 32 -6.24 0.04 13.02
N THR A 33 -6.39 -1.24 13.30
CA THR A 33 -6.88 -1.76 14.58
C THR A 33 -6.06 -2.95 14.99
N TYR A 34 -6.00 -3.24 16.29
CA TYR A 34 -5.35 -4.44 16.78
C TYR A 34 -6.06 -5.00 18.01
N LEU A 35 -5.91 -6.30 18.17
CA LEU A 35 -6.26 -7.03 19.39
C LEU A 35 -4.98 -7.63 19.95
N LYS A 36 -4.78 -7.45 21.25
CA LYS A 36 -3.64 -8.03 21.98
C LYS A 36 -4.15 -8.83 23.16
N TYR A 37 -3.67 -10.06 23.27
CA TYR A 37 -3.83 -10.90 24.43
C TYR A 37 -2.47 -11.14 25.07
N SER A 38 -2.35 -10.89 26.38
CA SER A 38 -1.13 -11.08 27.15
C SER A 38 -1.44 -11.94 28.36
N THR A 39 -0.63 -12.96 28.58
CA THR A 39 -0.73 -13.82 29.76
C THR A 39 0.65 -14.16 30.31
N LYS A 40 0.70 -14.38 31.61
CA LYS A 40 1.88 -14.86 32.32
C LYS A 40 1.48 -16.14 33.06
N PHE A 41 2.41 -17.05 33.21
CA PHE A 41 2.20 -18.32 33.92
C PHE A 41 3.51 -18.81 34.55
N ASN A 42 3.40 -19.78 35.49
CA ASN A 42 4.50 -20.36 36.22
C ASN A 42 5.37 -19.31 36.95
N THR A 43 4.79 -18.66 37.96
CA THR A 43 5.46 -17.63 38.79
C THR A 43 5.99 -16.42 38.01
N ASP A 44 5.29 -16.03 36.97
CA ASP A 44 5.64 -14.89 36.07
C ASP A 44 6.91 -15.08 35.22
N ASN A 45 7.55 -16.24 35.28
CA ASN A 45 8.76 -16.53 34.50
C ASN A 45 8.47 -16.71 33.01
N HIS A 46 7.21 -16.98 32.66
CA HIS A 46 6.77 -17.17 31.29
C HIS A 46 5.75 -16.11 30.91
N LYS A 47 5.96 -15.49 29.75
CA LYS A 47 5.03 -14.52 29.20
C LYS A 47 4.70 -14.89 27.76
N LEU A 48 3.41 -14.86 27.42
CA LEU A 48 2.92 -15.03 26.06
C LEU A 48 2.11 -13.80 25.66
N ASP A 49 2.51 -13.17 24.57
CA ASP A 49 1.80 -12.08 23.92
C ASP A 49 1.34 -12.53 22.54
N VAL A 50 0.05 -12.53 22.28
CA VAL A 50 -0.52 -12.75 20.95
C VAL A 50 -1.15 -11.47 20.47
N LYS A 51 -0.76 -11.00 19.29
CA LYS A 51 -1.27 -9.77 18.69
C LYS A 51 -1.74 -10.03 17.28
N TYR A 52 -2.95 -9.61 16.97
CA TYR A 52 -3.47 -9.50 15.62
C TYR A 52 -3.70 -8.04 15.27
N GLN A 53 -3.16 -7.62 14.15
CA GLN A 53 -3.31 -6.25 13.65
C GLN A 53 -3.84 -6.27 12.22
N LEU A 54 -4.80 -5.41 11.95
CA LEU A 54 -5.39 -5.20 10.62
C LEU A 54 -5.26 -3.71 10.27
N GLY A 55 -4.68 -3.43 9.11
CA GLY A 55 -4.55 -2.10 8.54
C GLY A 55 -5.19 -2.04 7.16
N VAL A 56 -5.80 -0.93 6.85
CA VAL A 56 -6.34 -0.62 5.53
C VAL A 56 -5.96 0.80 5.13
N ASP A 57 -5.59 0.98 3.87
CA ASP A 57 -5.41 2.27 3.23
C ASP A 57 -6.04 2.20 1.84
N SER A 58 -7.04 3.03 1.60
CA SER A 58 -7.76 3.06 0.33
C SER A 58 -7.93 4.49 -0.13
N TYR A 59 -7.46 4.79 -1.32
CA TYR A 59 -7.67 6.09 -1.93
C TYR A 59 -8.08 5.97 -3.39
N THR A 60 -8.92 6.89 -3.81
CA THR A 60 -9.42 7.00 -5.16
C THR A 60 -9.19 8.42 -5.65
N THR A 61 -8.58 8.57 -6.82
CA THR A 61 -8.44 9.85 -7.50
C THR A 61 -9.16 9.76 -8.84
N ASN A 62 -10.07 10.68 -9.05
CA ASN A 62 -10.86 10.81 -10.28
C ASN A 62 -10.49 12.12 -10.97
N TYR A 63 -10.29 12.04 -12.25
CA TYR A 63 -10.02 13.18 -13.14
C TYR A 63 -11.16 13.34 -14.12
N THR A 64 -11.46 14.59 -14.40
CA THR A 64 -12.36 14.98 -15.49
C THR A 64 -11.65 16.07 -16.28
N ASP A 65 -11.28 15.76 -17.50
CA ASP A 65 -10.71 16.70 -18.44
C ASP A 65 -11.71 16.89 -19.57
N SER A 66 -12.21 18.10 -19.75
CA SER A 66 -13.15 18.40 -20.81
C SER A 66 -12.77 19.65 -21.61
N TRP A 67 -12.96 19.54 -22.90
CA TRP A 67 -12.77 20.62 -23.85
C TRP A 67 -14.12 20.94 -24.51
N GLY A 68 -14.49 22.21 -24.45
CA GLY A 68 -15.79 22.68 -24.93
C GLY A 68 -15.97 22.49 -26.41
N TYR A 69 -17.25 22.46 -26.83
CA TYR A 69 -17.63 22.45 -28.25
C TYR A 69 -17.09 23.68 -28.98
N GLY A 70 -16.34 23.46 -30.07
CA GLY A 70 -15.71 24.55 -30.85
C GLY A 70 -14.30 24.90 -30.36
N HIS A 71 -13.63 24.04 -29.61
CA HIS A 71 -12.20 24.18 -29.36
C HIS A 71 -11.37 24.01 -30.67
N ALA A 72 -10.09 24.38 -30.63
CA ALA A 72 -9.25 24.46 -31.81
C ALA A 72 -9.13 23.14 -32.61
N ASN A 73 -9.26 21.99 -31.95
CA ASN A 73 -9.06 20.68 -32.54
C ASN A 73 -10.36 19.91 -32.85
N GLY A 74 -11.56 20.48 -32.57
CA GLY A 74 -12.78 19.73 -32.86
C GLY A 74 -14.08 20.23 -32.21
N TYR A 75 -15.02 19.30 -32.08
CA TYR A 75 -16.39 19.56 -31.62
C TYR A 75 -16.58 19.29 -30.10
N GLY A 76 -15.50 19.26 -29.36
CA GLY A 76 -15.52 18.96 -27.93
C GLY A 76 -15.21 17.54 -27.61
N GLU A 77 -14.61 17.35 -26.45
CA GLU A 77 -14.21 16.03 -25.92
C GLU A 77 -14.21 16.04 -24.41
N ILE A 78 -14.33 14.85 -23.83
CA ILE A 78 -14.26 14.64 -22.40
C ILE A 78 -13.53 13.34 -22.10
N ASP A 79 -12.67 13.40 -21.08
CA ASP A 79 -12.01 12.25 -20.54
C ASP A 79 -12.28 12.13 -19.05
N HIS A 80 -12.93 11.04 -18.66
CA HIS A 80 -13.11 10.64 -17.27
C HIS A 80 -12.17 9.48 -16.98
N TYR A 81 -11.13 9.73 -16.22
CA TYR A 81 -10.21 8.68 -15.84
C TYR A 81 -9.86 8.74 -14.36
N GLY A 82 -9.32 7.66 -13.86
CA GLY A 82 -8.91 7.63 -12.47
C GLY A 82 -8.36 6.29 -12.04
N TYR A 83 -7.93 6.26 -10.80
CA TYR A 83 -7.47 5.04 -10.18
C TYR A 83 -7.95 4.93 -8.74
N SER A 84 -8.18 3.69 -8.35
CA SER A 84 -8.43 3.32 -6.97
C SER A 84 -7.32 2.39 -6.51
N ILE A 85 -6.68 2.72 -5.41
CA ILE A 85 -5.63 1.91 -4.78
C ILE A 85 -6.13 1.49 -3.41
N THR A 86 -6.07 0.19 -3.13
CA THR A 86 -6.41 -0.37 -1.82
C THR A 86 -5.26 -1.24 -1.34
N GLU A 87 -4.75 -0.92 -0.16
CA GLU A 87 -3.77 -1.71 0.55
C GLU A 87 -4.38 -2.30 1.82
N LEU A 88 -4.29 -3.60 1.96
CA LEU A 88 -4.68 -4.35 3.15
C LEU A 88 -3.45 -4.99 3.76
N ASN A 89 -3.23 -4.75 5.04
CA ASN A 89 -2.19 -5.39 5.83
C ASN A 89 -2.82 -6.15 6.99
N SER A 90 -2.49 -7.42 7.13
CA SER A 90 -2.90 -8.30 8.24
C SER A 90 -1.65 -8.91 8.85
N LEU A 91 -1.44 -8.70 10.14
CA LEU A 91 -0.28 -9.19 10.88
C LEU A 91 -0.72 -9.91 12.14
N LEU A 92 -0.42 -11.19 12.19
CA LEU A 92 -0.56 -12.03 13.39
C LEU A 92 0.82 -12.33 13.94
N THR A 93 1.03 -12.07 15.23
CA THR A 93 2.26 -12.41 15.94
C THR A 93 1.97 -13.12 17.26
N ALA A 94 2.81 -14.06 17.60
CA ALA A 94 2.86 -14.66 18.93
C ALA A 94 4.30 -14.56 19.44
N ALA A 95 4.49 -13.84 20.54
CA ALA A 95 5.77 -13.62 21.20
C ALA A 95 5.77 -14.35 22.55
N TYR A 96 6.80 -15.11 22.80
CA TYR A 96 6.98 -15.86 24.03
C TYR A 96 8.31 -15.46 24.67
N THR A 97 8.26 -15.09 25.94
CA THR A 97 9.42 -14.73 26.76
C THR A 97 9.50 -15.70 27.93
N TRP A 98 10.68 -16.25 28.18
CA TRP A 98 10.98 -17.13 29.28
C TRP A 98 12.23 -16.67 30.04
N ASN A 99 12.03 -16.20 31.27
CA ASN A 99 13.09 -15.94 32.23
C ASN A 99 13.51 -17.30 32.85
N ILE A 100 14.53 -17.93 32.28
CA ILE A 100 14.98 -19.27 32.71
C ILE A 100 15.54 -19.19 34.13
N ASN A 101 16.39 -18.18 34.38
CA ASN A 101 16.92 -17.80 35.70
C ASN A 101 17.43 -16.32 35.61
N GLU A 102 18.16 -15.87 36.64
CA GLU A 102 18.69 -14.48 36.69
C GLU A 102 19.65 -14.15 35.55
N ASP A 103 20.35 -15.14 34.99
CA ASP A 103 21.36 -14.98 33.95
C ASP A 103 20.79 -15.23 32.54
N TRP A 104 19.77 -16.07 32.37
CA TRP A 104 19.32 -16.56 31.10
C TRP A 104 17.91 -16.07 30.75
N LEU A 105 17.80 -15.38 29.62
CA LEU A 105 16.53 -14.97 29.02
C LEU A 105 16.39 -15.57 27.62
N PHE A 106 15.25 -16.20 27.36
CA PHE A 106 14.87 -16.73 26.07
C PHE A 106 13.64 -16.00 25.52
N ASP A 107 13.72 -15.50 24.30
CA ASP A 107 12.60 -14.95 23.56
C ASP A 107 12.40 -15.70 22.25
N ALA A 108 11.15 -15.94 21.91
CA ALA A 108 10.74 -16.50 20.63
C ALA A 108 9.58 -15.69 20.05
N LEU A 109 9.61 -15.47 18.76
CA LEU A 109 8.54 -14.80 18.03
C LEU A 109 8.22 -15.60 16.78
N VAL A 110 6.93 -15.84 16.55
CA VAL A 110 6.42 -16.33 15.26
C VAL A 110 5.37 -15.37 14.73
N GLY A 111 5.31 -15.23 13.44
CA GLY A 111 4.33 -14.34 12.84
C GLY A 111 3.97 -14.71 11.40
N ASN A 112 2.80 -14.24 11.03
CA ASN A 112 2.26 -14.30 9.68
C ASN A 112 1.82 -12.91 9.27
N GLU A 113 2.31 -12.44 8.13
CA GLU A 113 1.96 -11.16 7.52
C GLU A 113 1.32 -11.42 6.17
N LEU A 114 0.21 -10.77 5.92
CA LEU A 114 -0.43 -10.73 4.61
C LEU A 114 -0.54 -9.28 4.17
N VAL A 115 0.05 -8.96 3.03
CA VAL A 115 -0.06 -7.65 2.38
C VAL A 115 -0.73 -7.85 1.03
N GLU A 116 -1.86 -7.19 0.83
CA GLU A 116 -2.54 -7.14 -0.47
C GLU A 116 -2.56 -5.71 -0.98
N ASN A 117 -2.06 -5.51 -2.19
CA ASN A 117 -2.14 -4.24 -2.92
C ASN A 117 -2.96 -4.46 -4.18
N GLN A 118 -4.04 -3.69 -4.32
CA GLN A 118 -4.90 -3.68 -5.48
C GLN A 118 -4.92 -2.29 -6.09
N ARG A 119 -4.65 -2.21 -7.40
CA ARG A 119 -4.77 -0.99 -8.18
C ARG A 119 -5.74 -1.24 -9.33
N LYS A 120 -6.81 -0.46 -9.37
CA LYS A 120 -7.78 -0.40 -10.45
C LYS A 120 -7.59 0.94 -11.18
N PHE A 121 -7.48 0.90 -12.51
CA PHE A 121 -7.50 2.06 -13.38
C PHE A 121 -8.72 1.94 -14.29
N TYR A 122 -9.36 3.05 -14.59
CA TYR A 122 -10.43 3.13 -15.55
C TYR A 122 -10.35 4.45 -16.31
N GLU A 123 -10.84 4.43 -17.52
CA GLU A 123 -10.87 5.56 -18.43
C GLU A 123 -12.12 5.46 -19.29
N SER A 124 -12.75 6.60 -19.54
CA SER A 124 -13.92 6.74 -20.38
C SER A 124 -13.79 8.03 -21.17
N TYR A 125 -13.36 7.89 -22.41
CA TYR A 125 -13.14 9.00 -23.32
C TYR A 125 -14.32 9.16 -24.29
N GLY A 126 -14.79 10.42 -24.47
CA GLY A 126 -15.83 10.79 -25.41
C GLY A 126 -15.43 11.97 -26.26
N ALA A 127 -15.65 11.90 -27.56
CA ALA A 127 -15.31 12.97 -28.50
C ALA A 127 -16.43 13.26 -29.47
N ASN A 128 -16.35 14.44 -30.11
CA ASN A 128 -17.29 14.92 -31.10
C ASN A 128 -18.71 15.07 -30.54
N TYR A 129 -18.91 16.08 -29.69
CA TYR A 129 -20.23 16.38 -29.12
C TYR A 129 -21.27 16.68 -30.21
N ASN A 130 -22.47 16.21 -30.00
CA ASN A 130 -23.60 16.43 -30.90
C ASN A 130 -24.04 17.91 -30.93
N PHE A 131 -23.92 18.59 -29.78
CA PHE A 131 -24.34 20.01 -29.64
C PHE A 131 -23.52 20.72 -28.55
N PRO A 132 -23.43 22.07 -28.61
CA PRO A 132 -22.68 22.84 -27.61
C PRO A 132 -23.44 22.99 -26.28
N GLY A 133 -22.68 23.34 -25.23
CA GLY A 133 -23.25 23.72 -23.92
C GLY A 133 -23.52 22.56 -22.96
N TRP A 134 -23.15 21.34 -23.34
CA TRP A 134 -23.24 20.16 -22.47
C TRP A 134 -22.01 19.28 -22.63
N ASN A 135 -20.99 19.55 -21.83
CA ASN A 135 -19.73 18.78 -21.80
C ASN A 135 -19.95 17.48 -21.02
N HIS A 136 -20.53 16.48 -21.66
CA HIS A 136 -20.89 15.21 -21.06
C HIS A 136 -20.63 14.06 -22.01
N ILE A 137 -20.29 12.88 -21.46
CA ILE A 137 -19.96 11.71 -22.28
C ILE A 137 -21.12 11.28 -23.16
N ASP A 138 -22.35 11.38 -22.68
CA ASP A 138 -23.54 11.02 -23.47
C ASP A 138 -23.80 11.97 -24.65
N ASN A 139 -23.14 13.12 -24.67
CA ASN A 139 -23.17 14.05 -25.79
C ASN A 139 -22.15 13.72 -26.89
N ALA A 140 -21.22 12.81 -26.60
CA ALA A 140 -20.17 12.39 -27.53
C ALA A 140 -20.70 11.38 -28.56
N THR A 141 -20.30 11.54 -29.83
CA THR A 141 -20.59 10.54 -30.88
C THR A 141 -19.58 9.40 -30.93
N THR A 142 -18.39 9.64 -30.43
CA THR A 142 -17.34 8.62 -30.33
C THR A 142 -17.04 8.38 -28.86
N MET A 143 -17.13 7.13 -28.43
CA MET A 143 -16.86 6.74 -27.06
C MET A 143 -15.90 5.55 -27.00
N VAL A 144 -14.90 5.62 -26.12
CA VAL A 144 -13.96 4.52 -25.83
C VAL A 144 -13.84 4.39 -24.34
N ALA A 145 -13.88 3.16 -23.83
CA ALA A 145 -13.68 2.88 -22.43
C ALA A 145 -12.62 1.80 -22.22
N SER A 146 -11.84 1.95 -21.18
CA SER A 146 -10.83 0.98 -20.78
C SER A 146 -10.82 0.75 -19.26
N GLU A 147 -10.45 -0.45 -18.85
CA GLU A 147 -10.26 -0.79 -17.45
C GLU A 147 -9.07 -1.73 -17.29
N SER A 148 -8.28 -1.52 -16.25
CA SER A 148 -7.24 -2.46 -15.85
C SER A 148 -7.24 -2.68 -14.35
N LEU A 149 -7.00 -3.93 -13.94
CA LEU A 149 -6.89 -4.34 -12.55
C LEU A 149 -5.57 -5.05 -12.32
N ARG A 150 -4.79 -4.53 -11.37
CA ARG A 150 -3.58 -5.19 -10.90
C ARG A 150 -3.74 -5.51 -9.42
N ARG A 151 -3.52 -6.77 -9.06
CA ARG A 151 -3.53 -7.25 -7.69
C ARG A 151 -2.23 -7.98 -7.39
N LYS A 152 -1.59 -7.59 -6.30
CA LYS A 152 -0.43 -8.27 -5.75
C LYS A 152 -0.72 -8.65 -4.31
N ARG A 153 -0.45 -9.90 -3.95
CA ARG A 153 -0.53 -10.42 -2.60
C ARG A 153 0.80 -11.02 -2.20
N THR A 154 1.28 -10.66 -1.02
CA THR A 154 2.46 -11.25 -0.40
C THR A 154 2.05 -11.84 0.93
N VAL A 155 2.42 -13.08 1.17
CA VAL A 155 2.26 -13.76 2.46
C VAL A 155 3.64 -14.05 3.00
N GLY A 156 3.98 -13.45 4.15
CA GLY A 156 5.23 -13.64 4.86
C GLY A 156 5.00 -14.45 6.13
N ASN A 157 5.72 -15.57 6.27
CA ASN A 157 5.79 -16.30 7.53
C ASN A 157 7.18 -16.07 8.11
N PHE A 158 7.27 -15.73 9.39
CA PHE A 158 8.57 -15.48 10.02
C PHE A 158 8.62 -16.03 11.44
N ALA A 159 9.84 -16.38 11.82
CA ALA A 159 10.14 -16.77 13.18
C ALA A 159 11.49 -16.18 13.60
N SER A 160 11.62 -15.85 14.87
CA SER A 160 12.88 -15.47 15.48
C SER A 160 13.04 -16.10 16.86
N ILE A 161 14.27 -16.41 17.22
CA ILE A 161 14.66 -16.78 18.57
C ILE A 161 15.80 -15.87 19.02
N SER A 162 15.78 -15.48 20.28
CA SER A 162 16.83 -14.74 20.94
C SER A 162 17.17 -15.42 22.26
N LEU A 163 18.44 -15.57 22.54
CA LEU A 163 18.95 -16.09 23.80
C LEU A 163 19.99 -15.12 24.34
N SER A 164 19.77 -14.63 25.55
CA SER A 164 20.73 -13.76 26.22
C SER A 164 21.27 -14.44 27.50
N TYR A 165 22.57 -14.24 27.75
CA TYR A 165 23.25 -14.74 28.92
C TYR A 165 23.95 -13.59 29.66
N ALA A 166 23.64 -13.46 30.95
CA ALA A 166 24.22 -12.50 31.90
C ALA A 166 24.28 -11.06 31.37
N ASN A 167 23.35 -10.66 30.48
CA ASN A 167 23.35 -9.39 29.76
C ASN A 167 24.64 -9.10 28.95
N MET A 168 25.48 -10.10 28.75
CA MET A 168 26.77 -9.99 28.07
C MET A 168 26.77 -10.66 26.70
N VAL A 169 26.16 -11.82 26.58
CA VAL A 169 26.17 -12.61 25.34
C VAL A 169 24.77 -12.70 24.78
N TYR A 170 24.63 -12.39 23.52
CA TYR A 170 23.36 -12.37 22.78
C TYR A 170 23.47 -13.21 21.52
N PHE A 171 22.62 -14.22 21.41
CA PHE A 171 22.45 -15.01 20.20
C PHE A 171 21.08 -14.74 19.61
N ASN A 172 21.01 -14.43 18.30
CA ASN A 172 19.75 -14.26 17.60
C ASN A 172 19.76 -15.09 16.31
N ALA A 173 18.66 -15.76 16.03
CA ALA A 173 18.42 -16.43 14.78
C ALA A 173 17.03 -16.07 14.26
N THR A 174 16.91 -15.76 12.97
CA THR A 174 15.67 -15.41 12.32
C THR A 174 15.51 -16.15 11.02
N VAL A 175 14.28 -16.44 10.65
CA VAL A 175 13.92 -16.95 9.34
C VAL A 175 12.63 -16.28 8.88
N ARG A 176 12.59 -15.88 7.61
CA ARG A 176 11.39 -15.38 6.96
C ARG A 176 11.21 -16.08 5.61
N ASN A 177 9.98 -16.48 5.33
CA ASN A 177 9.57 -16.99 4.04
C ASN A 177 8.46 -16.14 3.46
N ASP A 178 8.70 -15.55 2.29
CA ASP A 178 7.74 -14.73 1.55
C ASP A 178 7.24 -15.47 0.33
N ILE A 179 5.91 -15.51 0.16
CA ILE A 179 5.22 -16.06 -1.00
C ILE A 179 4.54 -14.91 -1.73
N VAL A 180 4.94 -14.66 -2.98
CA VAL A 180 4.51 -13.50 -3.78
C VAL A 180 3.63 -13.94 -4.95
N SER A 181 2.39 -13.40 -5.03
CA SER A 181 1.37 -13.87 -5.97
C SER A 181 1.64 -13.57 -7.45
N ASN A 182 2.45 -12.56 -7.76
CA ASN A 182 2.76 -12.14 -9.12
C ASN A 182 3.96 -12.87 -9.75
N MET A 183 4.48 -13.88 -9.05
CA MET A 183 5.56 -14.74 -9.52
C MET A 183 5.04 -16.11 -10.00
N PRO A 184 5.74 -16.79 -10.91
CA PRO A 184 5.40 -18.15 -11.33
C PRO A 184 5.34 -19.11 -10.13
N ARG A 185 4.40 -20.05 -10.15
CA ARG A 185 4.17 -20.98 -9.02
C ARG A 185 5.41 -21.66 -8.48
N ASN A 186 6.36 -22.00 -9.37
CA ASN A 186 7.58 -22.71 -9.00
C ASN A 186 8.67 -21.80 -8.39
N ASN A 187 8.56 -20.47 -8.54
CA ASN A 187 9.57 -19.50 -8.13
C ASN A 187 8.97 -18.33 -7.31
N ARG A 188 7.89 -18.55 -6.58
CA ARG A 188 7.20 -17.50 -5.83
C ARG A 188 7.50 -17.46 -4.34
N SER A 189 8.29 -18.41 -3.85
CA SER A 189 8.63 -18.55 -2.43
C SER A 189 10.11 -18.25 -2.20
N PHE A 190 10.40 -17.34 -1.29
CA PHE A 190 11.74 -16.87 -0.97
C PHE A 190 11.98 -17.00 0.53
N THR A 191 13.10 -17.63 0.91
CA THR A 191 13.43 -17.84 2.33
C THR A 191 14.71 -17.09 2.68
N TYR A 192 14.67 -16.35 3.77
CA TYR A 192 15.74 -15.48 4.25
C TYR A 192 16.12 -15.87 5.68
N PRO A 193 17.14 -16.73 5.89
CA PRO A 193 17.68 -17.00 7.21
C PRO A 193 18.71 -15.93 7.61
N SER A 194 18.79 -15.64 8.91
CA SER A 194 19.83 -14.79 9.49
C SER A 194 20.22 -15.31 10.86
N VAL A 195 21.50 -15.21 11.20
CA VAL A 195 22.04 -15.55 12.52
C VAL A 195 23.02 -14.45 12.94
N SER A 196 22.95 -14.03 14.20
CA SER A 196 23.88 -13.07 14.77
C SER A 196 24.29 -13.46 16.18
N LEU A 197 25.53 -13.11 16.55
CA LEU A 197 26.08 -13.27 17.87
C LEU A 197 26.66 -11.93 18.32
N GLY A 198 26.29 -11.45 19.49
CA GLY A 198 26.79 -10.25 20.11
C GLY A 198 27.45 -10.56 21.46
N TRP A 199 28.55 -9.85 21.77
CA TRP A 199 29.20 -9.94 23.05
C TRP A 199 29.58 -8.54 23.56
N ILE A 200 29.12 -8.20 24.78
CA ILE A 200 29.44 -6.98 25.50
C ILE A 200 30.48 -7.32 26.55
N PHE A 201 31.74 -7.02 26.28
CA PHE A 201 32.87 -7.39 27.16
C PHE A 201 33.14 -6.37 28.29
N THR A 202 32.49 -5.18 28.22
CA THR A 202 32.75 -4.07 29.15
C THR A 202 31.99 -4.17 30.48
N GLU A 203 30.88 -4.88 30.55
CA GLU A 203 30.08 -5.04 31.78
C GLU A 203 30.82 -5.80 32.89
N ARG A 204 31.80 -6.65 32.56
CA ARG A 204 32.59 -7.41 33.54
C ARG A 204 33.69 -6.59 34.22
N SER A 205 33.97 -5.36 33.77
CA SER A 205 35.08 -4.55 34.29
C SER A 205 34.69 -3.57 35.40
N GLU A 206 33.40 -3.37 35.67
CA GLU A 206 32.94 -2.41 36.68
C GLU A 206 32.65 -3.02 38.06
N GLU A 207 32.73 -4.32 38.21
CA GLU A 207 32.60 -5.03 39.52
C GLU A 207 33.94 -5.37 40.19
N ARG A 208 34.95 -4.49 40.10
CA ARG A 208 36.16 -4.66 40.92
C ARG A 208 36.56 -3.34 41.58
#